data_1b942704547f9eaa81e98da467d4a1ff
#
_entry.id   1b942704547f9eaa81e98da467d4a1ff
#
_cell.length_a   1.000
_cell.length_b   1.000
_cell.length_c   1.000
_cell.angle_alpha   90.00
_cell.angle_beta   90.00
_cell.angle_gamma   90.00
#
_symmetry.space_group_name_H-M   'P 1'
#
loop_
_entity.id
_entity.type
_entity.pdbx_description
1 polymer ?
#
loop_
_entity_poly.entity_id
_entity_poly.type
_entity_poly.pdbx_seq_one_letter_code
_entity_poly.pdbx_strand_id
1 'polypeptide(L)'
;EELFRLQAGALIDGGVHAVLLQAFADPEELEIAIGAVRELHHLPVIALLASGRDGTLPGGRNWEETCKKLRGAGAEIVGVAPAFGPSACGSLLKRISSGPDKLLAAYPDAGQPEFSEGRYLYANHPDYFAERMAELPALGVSLLGGGSGVSPAHIRALRAKVSSSKPSLAARSALQTKRET
;
A
#
# COMPACT_ATOMS: atom_id res chain seq x y z
N GLU A 1 11.64 16.61 7.71
CA GLU A 1 12.78 15.90 7.08
C GLU A 1 13.63 15.20 8.15
N GLU A 2 14.19 15.92 9.15
CA GLU A 2 15.07 15.35 10.18
C GLU A 2 14.45 14.17 10.95
N LEU A 3 13.16 14.25 11.32
CA LEU A 3 12.44 13.17 11.99
C LEU A 3 12.32 11.91 11.11
N PHE A 4 12.10 12.06 9.81
CA PHE A 4 12.06 10.93 8.89
C PHE A 4 13.44 10.26 8.76
N ARG A 5 14.51 11.05 8.71
CA ARG A 5 15.90 10.53 8.70
C ARG A 5 16.22 9.74 9.97
N LEU A 6 15.84 10.25 11.13
CA LEU A 6 16.03 9.56 12.40
C LEU A 6 15.29 8.22 12.45
N GLN A 7 14.01 8.21 12.06
CA GLN A 7 13.21 6.98 12.01
C GLN A 7 13.75 5.98 10.99
N ALA A 8 14.03 6.45 9.77
CA ALA A 8 14.56 5.59 8.71
C ALA A 8 15.91 4.99 9.10
N GLY A 9 16.80 5.80 9.67
CA GLY A 9 18.11 5.35 10.15
C GLY A 9 17.99 4.24 11.19
N ALA A 10 17.15 4.41 12.20
CA ALA A 10 16.92 3.39 13.22
C ALA A 10 16.36 2.06 12.65
N LEU A 11 15.49 2.13 11.65
CA LEU A 11 14.97 0.94 10.96
C LEU A 11 16.06 0.25 10.14
N ILE A 12 16.87 1.02 9.42
CA ILE A 12 17.98 0.51 8.60
C ILE A 12 19.03 -0.17 9.49
N ASP A 13 19.41 0.46 10.59
CA ASP A 13 20.34 -0.10 11.59
C ASP A 13 19.79 -1.38 12.21
N GLY A 14 18.48 -1.49 12.33
CA GLY A 14 17.76 -2.70 12.75
C GLY A 14 17.75 -3.83 11.72
N GLY A 15 18.27 -3.61 10.51
CA GLY A 15 18.41 -4.64 9.48
C GLY A 15 17.15 -4.92 8.67
N VAL A 16 16.29 -3.92 8.44
CA VAL A 16 15.10 -4.09 7.57
C VAL A 16 15.50 -4.30 6.11
N HIS A 17 14.66 -5.01 5.36
CA HIS A 17 14.90 -5.29 3.93
C HIS A 17 14.10 -4.37 2.99
N ALA A 18 13.17 -3.60 3.51
CA ALA A 18 12.39 -2.60 2.80
C ALA A 18 11.79 -1.60 3.80
N VAL A 19 11.45 -0.41 3.34
CA VAL A 19 10.77 0.62 4.14
C VAL A 19 9.36 0.83 3.60
N LEU A 20 8.37 0.71 4.48
CA LEU A 20 6.96 1.00 4.19
C LEU A 20 6.58 2.36 4.79
N LEU A 21 6.30 3.33 3.93
CA LEU A 21 5.77 4.65 4.28
C LEU A 21 4.25 4.61 4.11
N GLN A 22 3.51 4.45 5.22
CA GLN A 22 2.09 4.10 5.19
C GLN A 22 1.19 5.27 5.56
N ALA A 23 0.08 5.40 4.80
CA ALA A 23 -1.06 6.26 5.09
C ALA A 23 -0.74 7.76 5.18
N PHE A 24 0.18 8.23 4.38
CA PHE A 24 0.45 9.66 4.27
C PHE A 24 -0.74 10.38 3.63
N ALA A 25 -1.22 11.42 4.30
CA ALA A 25 -2.29 12.27 3.78
C ALA A 25 -1.75 13.33 2.79
N ASP A 26 -0.52 13.76 2.96
CA ASP A 26 0.12 14.73 2.07
C ASP A 26 1.18 14.06 1.18
N PRO A 27 1.00 14.08 -0.16
CA PRO A 27 2.00 13.55 -1.08
C PRO A 27 3.35 14.28 -1.04
N GLU A 28 3.41 15.55 -0.66
CA GLU A 28 4.65 16.30 -0.52
C GLU A 28 5.44 15.84 0.72
N GLU A 29 4.73 15.60 1.82
CA GLU A 29 5.33 15.00 3.01
C GLU A 29 5.88 13.60 2.72
N LEU A 30 5.13 12.80 1.95
CA LEU A 30 5.56 11.46 1.54
C LEU A 30 6.80 11.53 0.64
N GLU A 31 6.89 12.50 -0.28
CA GLU A 31 8.07 12.73 -1.11
C GLU A 31 9.31 13.05 -0.27
N ILE A 32 9.17 13.92 0.75
CA ILE A 32 10.24 14.21 1.71
C ILE A 32 10.68 12.97 2.49
N ALA A 33 9.71 12.13 2.92
CA ALA A 33 10.02 10.89 3.62
C ALA A 33 10.77 9.87 2.74
N ILE A 34 10.40 9.76 1.45
CA ILE A 34 11.12 8.94 0.47
C ILE A 34 12.56 9.45 0.30
N GLY A 35 12.73 10.77 0.13
CA GLY A 35 14.03 11.41 0.02
C GLY A 35 14.93 11.09 1.22
N ALA A 36 14.39 11.20 2.44
CA ALA A 36 15.12 10.88 3.67
C ALA A 36 15.62 9.42 3.73
N VAL A 37 14.84 8.45 3.22
CA VAL A 37 15.28 7.05 3.11
C VAL A 37 16.39 6.92 2.06
N ARG A 38 16.24 7.58 0.90
CA ARG A 38 17.20 7.52 -0.21
C ARG A 38 18.57 8.11 0.12
N GLU A 39 18.60 9.14 0.93
CA GLU A 39 19.86 9.71 1.43
C GLU A 39 20.64 8.74 2.32
N LEU A 40 19.95 7.85 3.02
CA LEU A 40 20.54 6.89 3.94
C LEU A 40 20.87 5.55 3.29
N HIS A 41 19.98 5.03 2.44
CA HIS A 41 20.14 3.70 1.87
C HIS A 41 19.30 3.47 0.59
N HIS A 42 19.70 2.46 -0.21
CA HIS A 42 18.98 2.03 -1.41
C HIS A 42 18.01 0.85 -1.19
N LEU A 43 17.43 0.73 0.01
CA LEU A 43 16.40 -0.26 0.29
C LEU A 43 15.13 0.02 -0.53
N PRO A 44 14.37 -1.03 -0.92
CA PRO A 44 13.07 -0.83 -1.55
C PRO A 44 12.14 0.02 -0.68
N VAL A 45 11.51 1.04 -1.28
CA VAL A 45 10.54 1.92 -0.62
C VAL A 45 9.15 1.67 -1.18
N ILE A 46 8.21 1.37 -0.30
CA ILE A 46 6.80 1.23 -0.58
C ILE A 46 6.09 2.46 -0.03
N ALA A 47 5.49 3.27 -0.89
CA ALA A 47 4.87 4.54 -0.54
C ALA A 47 3.35 4.46 -0.69
N LEU A 48 2.60 4.59 0.42
CA LEU A 48 1.15 4.45 0.47
C LEU A 48 0.49 5.77 0.86
N LEU A 49 -0.37 6.26 -0.03
CA LEU A 49 -1.18 7.44 0.20
C LEU A 49 -2.52 7.07 0.87
N ALA A 50 -2.92 7.86 1.85
CA ALA A 50 -4.30 7.89 2.29
C ALA A 50 -5.19 8.42 1.15
N SER A 51 -6.43 7.98 1.11
CA SER A 51 -7.40 8.48 0.14
C SER A 51 -8.75 8.74 0.78
N GLY A 52 -9.51 9.66 0.23
CA GLY A 52 -10.91 9.88 0.59
C GLY A 52 -11.80 8.70 0.21
N ARG A 53 -13.01 8.66 0.76
CA ARG A 53 -14.02 7.62 0.47
C ARG A 53 -14.45 7.64 -1.00
N ASP A 54 -14.45 8.79 -1.63
CA ASP A 54 -14.76 9.02 -3.03
C ASP A 54 -13.58 8.67 -3.97
N GLY A 55 -12.44 8.30 -3.40
CA GLY A 55 -11.23 7.95 -4.12
C GLY A 55 -10.38 9.15 -4.54
N THR A 56 -10.71 10.35 -4.04
CA THR A 56 -9.86 11.50 -4.25
C THR A 56 -8.60 11.43 -3.41
N LEU A 57 -7.49 11.87 -3.96
CA LEU A 57 -6.31 12.16 -3.16
C LEU A 57 -6.54 13.46 -2.38
N PRO A 58 -5.91 13.60 -1.21
CA PRO A 58 -5.94 14.83 -0.44
C PRO A 58 -5.56 16.03 -1.32
N GLY A 59 -6.34 17.13 -1.21
CA GLY A 59 -6.15 18.31 -2.03
C GLY A 59 -6.61 18.20 -3.50
N GLY A 60 -7.37 17.17 -3.86
CA GLY A 60 -7.89 16.98 -5.23
C GLY A 60 -6.81 16.67 -6.27
N ARG A 61 -5.65 16.20 -5.84
CA ARG A 61 -4.49 15.95 -6.71
C ARG A 61 -4.75 14.81 -7.69
N ASN A 62 -4.14 14.90 -8.86
CA ASN A 62 -4.19 13.85 -9.87
C ASN A 62 -3.35 12.65 -9.42
N TRP A 63 -3.94 11.45 -9.47
CA TRP A 63 -3.29 10.20 -9.05
C TRP A 63 -2.05 9.88 -9.89
N GLU A 64 -2.16 10.00 -11.21
CA GLU A 64 -1.08 9.61 -12.12
C GLU A 64 0.14 10.52 -11.97
N GLU A 65 -0.08 11.84 -11.88
CA GLU A 65 0.98 12.81 -11.63
C GLU A 65 1.65 12.59 -10.27
N THR A 66 0.86 12.32 -9.24
CA THR A 66 1.36 12.04 -7.90
C THR A 66 2.21 10.77 -7.89
N CYS A 67 1.73 9.68 -8.50
CA CYS A 67 2.52 8.45 -8.63
C CYS A 67 3.84 8.68 -9.39
N LYS A 68 3.83 9.48 -10.44
CA LYS A 68 5.04 9.81 -11.19
C LYS A 68 6.06 10.56 -10.33
N LYS A 69 5.60 11.53 -9.54
CA LYS A 69 6.47 12.27 -8.60
C LYS A 69 7.07 11.34 -7.54
N LEU A 70 6.25 10.53 -6.87
CA LEU A 70 6.73 9.63 -5.82
C LEU A 70 7.73 8.59 -6.34
N ARG A 71 7.52 8.07 -7.57
CA ARG A 71 8.49 7.19 -8.22
C ARG A 71 9.77 7.94 -8.62
N GLY A 72 9.65 9.17 -9.09
CA GLY A 72 10.79 10.06 -9.37
C GLY A 72 11.62 10.34 -8.12
N ALA A 73 10.99 10.46 -6.96
CA ALA A 73 11.65 10.59 -5.66
C ALA A 73 12.32 9.29 -5.17
N GLY A 74 11.98 8.13 -5.76
CA GLY A 74 12.62 6.86 -5.48
C GLY A 74 11.71 5.76 -4.90
N ALA A 75 10.39 5.90 -4.89
CA ALA A 75 9.51 4.81 -4.50
C ALA A 75 9.45 3.72 -5.58
N GLU A 76 9.76 2.47 -5.25
CA GLU A 76 9.59 1.33 -6.16
C GLU A 76 8.14 0.92 -6.31
N ILE A 77 7.38 0.99 -5.22
CA ILE A 77 5.96 0.66 -5.20
C ILE A 77 5.21 1.85 -4.65
N VAL A 78 4.20 2.31 -5.39
CA VAL A 78 3.26 3.32 -4.93
C VAL A 78 1.89 2.67 -4.78
N GLY A 79 1.13 3.08 -3.78
CA GLY A 79 -0.16 2.47 -3.54
C GLY A 79 -1.07 3.30 -2.65
N VAL A 80 -2.15 2.68 -2.23
CA VAL A 80 -3.20 3.31 -1.41
C VAL A 80 -3.40 2.59 -0.08
N ALA A 81 -3.66 3.36 0.95
CA ALA A 81 -4.03 2.91 2.29
C ALA A 81 -5.34 3.60 2.73
N PRO A 82 -6.49 3.24 2.12
CA PRO A 82 -7.76 3.87 2.47
C PRO A 82 -8.30 3.37 3.81
N ALA A 83 -8.81 4.29 4.62
CA ALA A 83 -9.41 4.01 5.93
C ALA A 83 -10.84 3.43 5.88
N PHE A 84 -11.33 3.02 4.71
CA PHE A 84 -12.75 2.67 4.49
C PHE A 84 -12.98 1.19 4.14
N GLY A 85 -11.98 0.36 4.30
CA GLY A 85 -12.08 -1.07 4.08
C GLY A 85 -11.88 -1.51 2.64
N PRO A 86 -11.87 -2.86 2.41
CA PRO A 86 -11.43 -3.45 1.15
C PRO A 86 -12.36 -3.17 -0.03
N SER A 87 -13.67 -3.06 0.16
CA SER A 87 -14.62 -2.71 -0.91
C SER A 87 -14.39 -1.30 -1.46
N ALA A 88 -14.18 -0.32 -0.57
CA ALA A 88 -13.87 1.05 -0.98
C ALA A 88 -12.52 1.13 -1.69
N CYS A 89 -11.53 0.34 -1.24
CA CYS A 89 -10.25 0.21 -1.90
C CYS A 89 -10.39 -0.29 -3.35
N GLY A 90 -11.19 -1.34 -3.57
CA GLY A 90 -11.48 -1.85 -4.92
C GLY A 90 -12.16 -0.82 -5.82
N SER A 91 -13.11 -0.08 -5.28
CA SER A 91 -13.82 1.00 -6.01
C SER A 91 -12.88 2.15 -6.38
N LEU A 92 -11.96 2.51 -5.48
CA LEU A 92 -10.91 3.49 -5.74
C LEU A 92 -9.98 3.02 -6.87
N LEU A 93 -9.45 1.81 -6.77
CA LEU A 93 -8.50 1.27 -7.74
C LEU A 93 -9.07 1.15 -9.16
N LYS A 94 -10.37 0.88 -9.30
CA LYS A 94 -11.06 0.90 -10.60
C LYS A 94 -11.07 2.29 -11.26
N ARG A 95 -11.02 3.36 -10.46
CA ARG A 95 -10.99 4.75 -10.96
C ARG A 95 -9.58 5.25 -11.27
N ILE A 96 -8.61 4.84 -10.48
CA ILE A 96 -7.20 5.20 -10.66
C ILE A 96 -6.52 4.15 -11.54
N SER A 97 -6.94 4.04 -12.79
CA SER A 97 -6.33 3.10 -13.74
C SER A 97 -4.82 3.37 -13.84
N SER A 98 -4.03 2.44 -13.35
CA SER A 98 -2.60 2.41 -13.58
C SER A 98 -2.32 1.41 -14.70
N GLY A 99 -1.53 1.82 -15.67
CA GLY A 99 -1.13 0.95 -16.78
C GLY A 99 -0.46 -0.36 -16.28
N PRO A 100 -0.37 -1.37 -17.12
CA PRO A 100 0.02 -2.75 -16.76
C PRO A 100 1.45 -2.88 -16.17
N ASP A 101 2.29 -1.88 -16.35
CA ASP A 101 3.71 -1.93 -15.97
C ASP A 101 4.04 -1.29 -14.62
N LYS A 102 3.02 -0.93 -13.84
CA LYS A 102 3.25 -0.23 -12.56
C LYS A 102 2.91 -1.12 -11.38
N LEU A 103 3.89 -1.36 -10.52
CA LEU A 103 3.68 -2.03 -9.23
C LEU A 103 2.80 -1.16 -8.34
N LEU A 104 1.65 -1.67 -7.96
CA LEU A 104 0.72 -1.03 -7.03
C LEU A 104 0.61 -1.82 -5.73
N ALA A 105 0.44 -1.10 -4.63
CA ALA A 105 0.12 -1.68 -3.35
C ALA A 105 -1.27 -1.24 -2.85
N ALA A 106 -1.95 -2.12 -2.12
CA ALA A 106 -3.24 -1.86 -1.50
C ALA A 106 -3.24 -2.35 -0.04
N TYR A 107 -3.39 -1.41 0.89
CA TYR A 107 -3.37 -1.65 2.34
C TYR A 107 -4.58 -1.00 3.02
N PRO A 108 -5.82 -1.42 2.70
CA PRO A 108 -7.00 -0.85 3.35
C PRO A 108 -7.08 -1.25 4.81
N ASP A 109 -7.73 -0.41 5.61
CA ASP A 109 -8.16 -0.76 6.96
C ASP A 109 -9.25 -1.85 6.93
N ALA A 110 -9.50 -2.50 8.07
CA ALA A 110 -10.60 -3.47 8.21
C ALA A 110 -11.99 -2.80 8.30
N GLY A 111 -12.17 -1.68 7.64
CA GLY A 111 -13.35 -0.83 7.70
C GLY A 111 -13.21 0.30 8.71
N GLN A 112 -14.29 1.09 8.86
CA GLN A 112 -14.31 2.12 9.90
C GLN A 112 -14.54 1.48 11.26
N PRO A 113 -13.77 1.88 12.29
CA PRO A 113 -14.00 1.40 13.64
C PRO A 113 -15.25 2.02 14.25
N GLU A 114 -15.98 1.23 15.02
CA GLU A 114 -17.00 1.69 15.94
C GLU A 114 -16.41 1.72 17.36
N PHE A 115 -16.65 2.81 18.10
CA PHE A 115 -16.22 2.90 19.49
C PHE A 115 -17.31 2.34 20.38
N SER A 116 -17.03 1.25 21.09
CA SER A 116 -17.94 0.59 22.00
C SER A 116 -17.21 0.08 23.24
N GLU A 117 -17.78 0.30 24.41
CA GLU A 117 -17.24 -0.17 25.70
C GLU A 117 -15.76 0.14 25.92
N GLY A 118 -15.33 1.37 25.56
CA GLY A 118 -13.95 1.83 25.77
C GLY A 118 -12.92 1.30 24.75
N ARG A 119 -13.36 0.65 23.66
CA ARG A 119 -12.47 0.10 22.62
C ARG A 119 -13.02 0.33 21.22
N TYR A 120 -12.12 0.34 20.24
CA TYR A 120 -12.48 0.36 18.83
C TYR A 120 -12.70 -1.07 18.31
N LEU A 121 -13.85 -1.28 17.66
CA LEU A 121 -14.23 -2.53 17.01
C LEU A 121 -14.27 -2.35 15.50
N TYR A 122 -13.66 -3.29 14.77
CA TYR A 122 -13.68 -3.33 13.31
C TYR A 122 -14.61 -4.45 12.85
N ALA A 123 -15.60 -4.11 12.03
CA ALA A 123 -16.68 -5.04 11.67
C ALA A 123 -16.31 -6.02 10.54
N ASN A 124 -15.26 -5.77 9.77
CA ASN A 124 -14.92 -6.63 8.64
C ASN A 124 -14.29 -7.96 9.09
N HIS A 125 -15.04 -9.04 8.83
CA HIS A 125 -14.55 -10.40 9.09
C HIS A 125 -13.39 -10.78 8.14
N PRO A 126 -12.42 -11.61 8.59
CA PRO A 126 -11.28 -12.05 7.79
C PRO A 126 -11.64 -12.61 6.40
N ASP A 127 -12.71 -13.41 6.30
CA ASP A 127 -13.11 -13.99 5.02
C ASP A 127 -13.64 -12.95 4.04
N TYR A 128 -14.46 -12.01 4.51
CA TYR A 128 -14.95 -10.90 3.70
C TYR A 128 -13.79 -10.02 3.22
N PHE A 129 -12.87 -9.69 4.12
CA PHE A 129 -11.67 -8.93 3.76
C PHE A 129 -10.89 -9.65 2.66
N ALA A 130 -10.63 -10.94 2.85
CA ALA A 130 -9.88 -11.75 1.90
C ALA A 130 -10.57 -11.85 0.53
N GLU A 131 -11.90 -12.01 0.49
CA GLU A 131 -12.68 -12.03 -0.74
C GLU A 131 -12.54 -10.75 -1.54
N ARG A 132 -12.73 -9.60 -0.89
CA ARG A 132 -12.60 -8.29 -1.56
C ARG A 132 -11.18 -8.01 -2.01
N MET A 133 -10.18 -8.34 -1.19
CA MET A 133 -8.77 -8.13 -1.53
C MET A 133 -8.28 -9.05 -2.64
N ALA A 134 -8.81 -10.27 -2.76
CA ALA A 134 -8.42 -11.21 -3.81
C ALA A 134 -8.86 -10.78 -5.22
N GLU A 135 -9.75 -9.79 -5.34
CA GLU A 135 -10.13 -9.19 -6.62
C GLU A 135 -9.10 -8.17 -7.13
N LEU A 136 -8.29 -7.59 -6.24
CA LEU A 136 -7.41 -6.45 -6.55
C LEU A 136 -6.25 -6.78 -7.51
N PRO A 137 -5.67 -7.99 -7.53
CA PRO A 137 -4.65 -8.35 -8.52
C PRO A 137 -5.13 -8.19 -9.96
N ALA A 138 -6.42 -8.40 -10.25
CA ALA A 138 -7.00 -8.17 -11.57
C ALA A 138 -7.01 -6.68 -11.98
N LEU A 139 -6.86 -5.77 -11.02
CA LEU A 139 -6.74 -4.33 -11.21
C LEU A 139 -5.27 -3.85 -11.25
N GLY A 140 -4.31 -4.77 -11.32
CA GLY A 140 -2.88 -4.45 -11.39
C GLY A 140 -2.18 -4.30 -10.03
N VAL A 141 -2.83 -4.68 -8.93
CA VAL A 141 -2.21 -4.64 -7.60
C VAL A 141 -1.26 -5.81 -7.42
N SER A 142 -0.01 -5.52 -7.10
CA SER A 142 1.08 -6.50 -6.92
C SER A 142 1.38 -6.80 -5.45
N LEU A 143 1.07 -5.88 -4.55
CA LEU A 143 1.31 -6.01 -3.13
C LEU A 143 0.03 -5.77 -2.33
N LEU A 144 -0.39 -6.77 -1.59
CA LEU A 144 -1.59 -6.74 -0.76
C LEU A 144 -1.22 -6.80 0.72
N GLY A 145 -1.84 -5.96 1.50
CA GLY A 145 -1.67 -5.92 2.94
C GLY A 145 -2.89 -5.35 3.64
N GLY A 146 -2.71 -4.82 4.84
CA GLY A 146 -3.80 -4.22 5.57
C GLY A 146 -3.33 -3.21 6.61
N GLY A 147 -4.18 -2.24 6.86
CA GLY A 147 -3.98 -1.18 7.85
C GLY A 147 -4.67 -1.47 9.18
N SER A 148 -5.29 -0.45 9.74
CA SER A 148 -5.92 -0.52 11.07
C SER A 148 -7.01 -1.60 11.14
N GLY A 149 -7.05 -2.35 12.24
CA GLY A 149 -8.02 -3.42 12.46
C GLY A 149 -7.75 -4.72 11.68
N VAL A 150 -6.79 -4.73 10.75
CA VAL A 150 -6.40 -5.96 10.05
C VAL A 150 -5.50 -6.80 10.95
N SER A 151 -5.95 -8.00 11.26
CA SER A 151 -5.26 -8.95 12.15
C SER A 151 -4.52 -10.03 11.35
N PRO A 152 -3.65 -10.83 12.00
CA PRO A 152 -3.04 -11.99 11.36
C PRO A 152 -4.04 -12.99 10.76
N ALA A 153 -5.26 -13.07 11.27
CA ALA A 153 -6.33 -13.90 10.70
C ALA A 153 -6.76 -13.40 9.32
N HIS A 154 -6.89 -12.09 9.13
CA HIS A 154 -7.18 -11.47 7.84
C HIS A 154 -6.10 -11.81 6.80
N ILE A 155 -4.85 -11.67 7.17
CA ILE A 155 -3.72 -11.94 6.28
C ILE A 155 -3.62 -13.44 5.93
N ARG A 156 -3.89 -14.34 6.88
CA ARG A 156 -3.95 -15.79 6.59
C ARG A 156 -5.07 -16.13 5.60
N ALA A 157 -6.28 -15.58 5.80
CA ALA A 157 -7.41 -15.77 4.89
C ALA A 157 -7.10 -15.22 3.49
N LEU A 158 -6.52 -14.01 3.43
CA LEU A 158 -6.10 -13.39 2.17
C LEU A 158 -5.07 -14.26 1.44
N ARG A 159 -4.04 -14.71 2.13
CA ARG A 159 -3.01 -15.59 1.54
C ARG A 159 -3.62 -16.86 0.96
N ALA A 160 -4.54 -17.52 1.67
CA ALA A 160 -5.21 -18.73 1.20
C ALA A 160 -6.00 -18.46 -0.10
N LYS A 161 -6.73 -17.35 -0.17
CA LYS A 161 -7.50 -16.95 -1.37
C LYS A 161 -6.59 -16.65 -2.56
N VAL A 162 -5.56 -15.82 -2.38
CA VAL A 162 -4.66 -15.40 -3.47
C VAL A 162 -3.79 -16.55 -3.96
N SER A 163 -3.35 -17.46 -3.08
CA SER A 163 -2.53 -18.62 -3.47
C SER A 163 -3.31 -19.63 -4.33
N SER A 164 -4.63 -19.66 -4.24
CA SER A 164 -5.50 -20.48 -5.09
C SER A 164 -5.73 -19.84 -6.47
N SER A 165 -5.44 -18.56 -6.63
CA SER A 165 -5.54 -17.81 -7.90
C SER A 165 -4.17 -17.88 -8.59
N LYS A 166 -4.11 -18.41 -9.85
CA LYS A 166 -2.83 -18.43 -10.59
C LYS A 166 -2.31 -17.00 -10.75
N PRO A 167 -1.03 -16.72 -10.37
CA PRO A 167 -0.44 -15.39 -10.57
C PRO A 167 -0.43 -15.07 -12.07
N SER A 168 -0.80 -13.85 -12.45
CA SER A 168 -0.71 -13.39 -13.83
C SER A 168 0.75 -13.47 -14.31
N LEU A 169 0.99 -13.86 -15.56
CA LEU A 169 2.33 -14.00 -16.13
C LEU A 169 3.17 -12.70 -16.02
N ALA A 170 2.54 -11.52 -16.04
CA ALA A 170 3.21 -10.23 -15.93
C ALA A 170 3.94 -10.03 -14.59
N ALA A 171 3.37 -10.52 -13.48
CA ALA A 171 4.00 -10.41 -12.16
C ALA A 171 5.27 -11.29 -12.01
N ARG A 172 5.35 -12.39 -12.75
CA ARG A 172 6.52 -13.28 -12.73
C ARG A 172 7.72 -12.71 -13.47
N SER A 173 7.51 -12.02 -14.59
CA SER A 173 8.58 -11.43 -15.42
C SER A 173 9.31 -10.31 -14.69
N ALA A 174 8.58 -9.40 -14.03
CA ALA A 174 9.16 -8.25 -13.31
C ALA A 174 10.04 -8.64 -12.10
N LEU A 175 9.76 -9.79 -11.46
CA LEU A 175 10.54 -10.29 -10.33
C LEU A 175 11.78 -11.08 -10.74
N GLN A 176 11.80 -11.68 -11.93
CA GLN A 176 12.95 -12.44 -12.43
C GLN A 176 14.05 -11.52 -12.96
N THR A 177 13.72 -10.43 -13.63
CA THR A 177 14.71 -9.50 -14.22
C THR A 177 15.55 -8.77 -13.17
N LYS A 178 15.06 -8.62 -11.92
CA LYS A 178 15.79 -7.97 -10.82
C LYS A 178 16.65 -8.91 -9.96
N ARG A 179 16.67 -10.21 -10.24
CA ARG A 179 17.54 -11.18 -9.55
C ARG A 179 18.86 -11.48 -10.29
N GLU A 180 18.99 -10.99 -11.52
CA GLU A 180 20.16 -11.25 -12.40
C GLU A 180 21.04 -10.00 -12.63
N THR A 181 20.76 -8.88 -11.91
CA THR A 181 21.59 -7.67 -11.84
C THR A 181 21.99 -7.38 -10.40
#